data_cd245132a5987d332c92bbd97dac435f
#
_entry.id   cd245132a5987d332c92bbd97dac435f
#
_cell.length_a   1.000
_cell.length_b   1.000
_cell.length_c   1.000
_cell.angle_alpha   90.00
_cell.angle_beta   90.00
_cell.angle_gamma   90.00
#
_symmetry.space_group_name_H-M   'P 1'
#
loop_
_entity.id
_entity.type
_entity.pdbx_description
1 polymer ?
#
loop_
_entity_poly.entity_id
_entity_poly.type
_entity_poly.pdbx_seq_one_letter_code
_entity_poly.pdbx_strand_id
1 'polypeptide(L)'
;IENYSTESLVKIDFKNEIKIKNVTFYYEKNNEVLKDLNITIKKNFITGIIGKTGSGKSTLVNILIGLLKPTEGMILIDEKPSDLFNSSWFNKIGYVPQRISLNEGTIKENIAFGLPQNEIDNDKIDRALKLSQLWQFIQSVGGVDTDVKELGKNFSGGQIQRIGIARALYNNPEILIMDESTSNLDKETAKSLIKSIKSIRNEKTIIIISHDETSIEICDEVYNLDHNLK
;
A
#
# COMPACT_ATOMS: atom_id res chain seq x y z
N ILE A 1 25.10 -0.80 -19.68
CA ILE A 1 24.55 -1.86 -18.80
C ILE A 1 25.51 -1.93 -17.64
N GLU A 2 25.20 -1.18 -16.57
CA GLU A 2 25.97 -1.24 -15.34
C GLU A 2 25.76 -2.60 -14.67
N ASN A 3 26.88 -3.28 -14.38
CA ASN A 3 26.91 -4.51 -13.61
C ASN A 3 26.37 -4.20 -12.21
N TYR A 4 25.12 -4.55 -11.95
CA TYR A 4 24.63 -4.67 -10.58
C TYR A 4 25.42 -5.79 -9.91
N SER A 5 26.40 -5.43 -9.10
CA SER A 5 27.07 -6.36 -8.20
C SER A 5 26.00 -7.00 -7.32
N THR A 6 25.96 -8.32 -7.30
CA THR A 6 25.18 -9.12 -6.33
C THR A 6 25.86 -9.01 -4.96
N GLU A 7 25.89 -7.81 -4.38
CA GLU A 7 26.10 -7.67 -2.96
C GLU A 7 24.94 -8.36 -2.27
N SER A 8 25.22 -9.27 -1.36
CA SER A 8 24.26 -10.01 -0.57
C SER A 8 23.28 -9.01 0.03
N LEU A 9 22.06 -8.94 -0.55
CA LEU A 9 21.02 -8.02 -0.13
C LEU A 9 20.74 -8.28 1.35
N VAL A 10 21.13 -7.36 2.20
CA VAL A 10 20.91 -7.45 3.65
C VAL A 10 19.41 -7.60 3.86
N LYS A 11 19.00 -8.72 4.43
CA LYS A 11 17.60 -8.96 4.73
C LYS A 11 17.13 -7.94 5.76
N ILE A 12 16.12 -7.14 5.39
CA ILE A 12 15.48 -6.20 6.31
C ILE A 12 14.44 -6.98 7.12
N ASP A 13 14.67 -7.13 8.41
CA ASP A 13 13.67 -7.63 9.36
C ASP A 13 12.90 -6.45 9.94
N PHE A 14 11.59 -6.61 10.10
CA PHE A 14 10.71 -5.60 10.68
C PHE A 14 9.97 -6.22 11.88
N LYS A 15 10.30 -5.78 13.10
CA LYS A 15 9.78 -6.36 14.34
C LYS A 15 8.97 -5.39 15.19
N ASN A 16 9.35 -4.10 15.21
CA ASN A 16 8.76 -3.13 16.11
C ASN A 16 8.23 -1.88 15.40
N GLU A 17 9.08 -1.16 14.65
CA GLU A 17 8.71 0.14 14.10
C GLU A 17 9.57 0.57 12.92
N ILE A 18 8.99 1.48 12.12
CA ILE A 18 9.68 2.25 11.09
C ILE A 18 9.76 3.68 11.59
N LYS A 19 10.96 4.26 11.68
CA LYS A 19 11.14 5.67 12.00
C LYS A 19 11.63 6.44 10.78
N ILE A 20 10.91 7.48 10.44
CA ILE A 20 11.32 8.52 9.51
C ILE A 20 11.93 9.62 10.38
N LYS A 21 13.25 9.87 10.23
CA LYS A 21 13.99 10.80 11.11
C LYS A 21 14.60 11.94 10.31
N ASN A 22 14.10 13.16 10.55
CA ASN A 22 14.55 14.41 9.93
C ASN A 22 14.60 14.32 8.41
N VAL A 23 13.62 13.64 7.79
CA VAL A 23 13.61 13.40 6.35
C VAL A 23 13.21 14.66 5.61
N THR A 24 14.10 15.11 4.72
CA THR A 24 13.87 16.15 3.74
C THR A 24 13.98 15.55 2.35
N PHE A 25 13.09 15.95 1.45
CA PHE A 25 13.11 15.51 0.06
C PHE A 25 12.75 16.64 -0.89
N TYR A 26 13.50 16.74 -1.99
CA TYR A 26 13.21 17.63 -3.11
C TYR A 26 13.52 16.93 -4.45
N TYR A 27 12.64 17.10 -5.43
CA TYR A 27 12.87 16.63 -6.80
C TYR A 27 13.90 17.51 -7.54
N GLU A 28 13.87 18.81 -7.26
CA GLU A 28 14.79 19.81 -7.82
C GLU A 28 15.33 20.70 -6.70
N LYS A 29 16.56 21.21 -6.85
CA LYS A 29 17.15 22.15 -5.89
C LYS A 29 16.18 23.35 -5.67
N ASN A 30 15.90 23.66 -4.41
CA ASN A 30 15.01 24.73 -3.95
C ASN A 30 13.48 24.43 -4.01
N ASN A 31 13.06 23.21 -4.33
CA ASN A 31 11.65 22.81 -4.24
C ASN A 31 11.49 21.68 -3.22
N GLU A 32 11.51 22.03 -1.94
CA GLU A 32 11.31 21.08 -0.85
C GLU A 32 9.87 20.58 -0.87
N VAL A 33 9.70 19.25 -1.02
CA VAL A 33 8.40 18.58 -0.95
C VAL A 33 8.14 18.00 0.44
N LEU A 34 9.18 17.52 1.09
CA LEU A 34 9.15 17.11 2.49
C LEU A 34 10.25 17.85 3.23
N LYS A 35 9.97 18.35 4.43
CA LYS A 35 10.90 19.12 5.23
C LYS A 35 10.95 18.61 6.67
N ASP A 36 12.15 18.19 7.10
CA ASP A 36 12.43 17.74 8.46
C ASP A 36 11.35 16.81 9.05
N LEU A 37 10.85 15.89 8.21
CA LEU A 37 9.74 15.02 8.56
C LEU A 37 10.15 13.99 9.59
N ASN A 38 9.35 13.89 10.65
CA ASN A 38 9.54 12.93 11.73
C ASN A 38 8.24 12.16 11.96
N ILE A 39 8.24 10.85 11.65
CA ILE A 39 7.09 9.94 11.77
C ILE A 39 7.57 8.61 12.34
N THR A 40 6.77 8.02 13.23
CA THR A 40 6.98 6.66 13.73
C THR A 40 5.78 5.79 13.34
N ILE A 41 6.03 4.68 12.63
CA ILE A 41 5.03 3.71 12.24
C ILE A 41 5.26 2.44 13.02
N LYS A 42 4.40 2.15 13.97
CA LYS A 42 4.52 0.97 14.85
C LYS A 42 3.97 -0.28 14.17
N LYS A 43 4.63 -1.40 14.40
CA LYS A 43 4.16 -2.69 13.90
C LYS A 43 2.76 -3.02 14.42
N ASN A 44 1.90 -3.56 13.53
CA ASN A 44 0.52 -3.94 13.83
C ASN A 44 -0.39 -2.77 14.28
N PHE A 45 0.03 -1.52 13.99
CA PHE A 45 -0.80 -0.32 14.15
C PHE A 45 -1.35 0.11 12.80
N ILE A 46 -2.44 0.87 12.87
CA ILE A 46 -2.99 1.61 11.73
C ILE A 46 -2.54 3.06 11.87
N THR A 47 -1.65 3.49 10.99
CA THR A 47 -1.13 4.86 10.94
C THR A 47 -1.81 5.63 9.84
N GLY A 48 -2.48 6.74 10.18
CA GLY A 48 -3.08 7.68 9.23
C GLY A 48 -2.08 8.76 8.82
N ILE A 49 -2.05 9.09 7.54
CA ILE A 49 -1.29 10.22 6.99
C ILE A 49 -2.26 11.11 6.25
N ILE A 50 -2.44 12.33 6.74
CA ILE A 50 -3.34 13.33 6.17
C ILE A 50 -2.56 14.54 5.68
N GLY A 51 -3.21 15.35 4.86
CA GLY A 51 -2.66 16.61 4.34
C GLY A 51 -3.29 17.01 3.02
N LYS A 52 -3.20 18.26 2.66
CA LYS A 52 -3.73 18.82 1.40
C LYS A 52 -3.07 18.20 0.18
N THR A 53 -3.68 18.39 -0.98
CA THR A 53 -3.03 18.06 -2.25
C THR A 53 -1.72 18.85 -2.36
N GLY A 54 -0.63 18.16 -2.73
CA GLY A 54 0.70 18.76 -2.79
C GLY A 54 1.49 18.75 -1.48
N SER A 55 0.94 18.24 -0.35
CA SER A 55 1.66 18.17 0.93
C SER A 55 2.77 17.11 1.01
N GLY A 56 3.06 16.40 -0.08
CA GLY A 56 4.13 15.42 -0.12
C GLY A 56 3.71 13.98 0.22
N LYS A 57 2.40 13.68 0.38
CA LYS A 57 1.91 12.33 0.73
C LYS A 57 2.41 11.26 -0.23
N SER A 58 2.25 11.45 -1.53
CA SER A 58 2.71 10.49 -2.55
C SER A 58 4.24 10.36 -2.58
N THR A 59 4.97 11.43 -2.27
CA THR A 59 6.44 11.39 -2.12
C THR A 59 6.83 10.55 -0.91
N LEU A 60 6.15 10.73 0.22
CA LEU A 60 6.37 9.92 1.42
C LEU A 60 6.05 8.44 1.17
N VAL A 61 4.95 8.13 0.46
CA VAL A 61 4.64 6.76 0.03
C VAL A 61 5.77 6.19 -0.80
N ASN A 62 6.25 6.91 -1.81
CA ASN A 62 7.35 6.46 -2.67
C ASN A 62 8.66 6.21 -1.89
N ILE A 63 8.92 6.99 -0.85
CA ILE A 63 10.04 6.75 0.06
C ILE A 63 9.78 5.46 0.88
N LEU A 64 8.60 5.29 1.46
CA LEU A 64 8.25 4.13 2.28
C LEU A 64 8.26 2.80 1.49
N ILE A 65 7.82 2.81 0.24
CA ILE A 65 7.90 1.63 -0.63
C ILE A 65 9.30 1.41 -1.23
N GLY A 66 10.25 2.35 -1.00
CA GLY A 66 11.63 2.23 -1.45
C GLY A 66 11.89 2.67 -2.90
N LEU A 67 10.96 3.40 -3.55
CA LEU A 67 11.16 3.93 -4.90
C LEU A 67 11.95 5.25 -4.91
N LEU A 68 11.94 5.99 -3.80
CA LEU A 68 12.70 7.22 -3.64
C LEU A 68 13.57 7.13 -2.38
N LYS A 69 14.78 7.70 -2.45
CA LYS A 69 15.65 7.88 -1.28
C LYS A 69 15.47 9.29 -0.72
N PRO A 70 15.43 9.47 0.61
CA PRO A 70 15.50 10.80 1.21
C PRO A 70 16.72 11.57 0.70
N THR A 71 16.57 12.88 0.52
CA THR A 71 17.72 13.75 0.19
C THR A 71 18.56 14.00 1.44
N GLU A 72 17.88 14.19 2.58
CA GLU A 72 18.49 14.35 3.90
C GLU A 72 17.70 13.54 4.94
N GLY A 73 18.31 13.29 6.07
CA GLY A 73 17.73 12.43 7.11
C GLY A 73 17.89 10.95 6.81
N MET A 74 17.11 10.10 7.47
CA MET A 74 17.22 8.65 7.33
C MET A 74 15.94 7.93 7.69
N ILE A 75 15.80 6.70 7.15
CA ILE A 75 14.79 5.74 7.57
C ILE A 75 15.46 4.70 8.46
N LEU A 76 14.86 4.46 9.62
CA LEU A 76 15.28 3.42 10.55
C LEU A 76 14.22 2.31 10.58
N ILE A 77 14.64 1.07 10.48
CA ILE A 77 13.81 -0.10 10.78
C ILE A 77 14.36 -0.72 12.06
N ASP A 78 13.54 -0.74 13.12
CA ASP A 78 13.98 -1.23 14.44
C ASP A 78 15.29 -0.58 14.89
N GLU A 79 15.36 0.76 14.87
CA GLU A 79 16.52 1.60 15.21
C GLU A 79 17.75 1.45 14.30
N LYS A 80 17.68 0.63 13.23
CA LYS A 80 18.79 0.44 12.30
C LYS A 80 18.56 1.24 11.02
N PRO A 81 19.52 2.09 10.59
CA PRO A 81 19.46 2.75 9.29
C PRO A 81 19.28 1.71 8.18
N SER A 82 18.30 1.93 7.32
CA SER A 82 17.90 0.95 6.31
C SER A 82 17.71 1.62 4.95
N ASP A 83 18.31 1.02 3.92
CA ASP A 83 18.02 1.36 2.52
C ASP A 83 16.82 0.54 2.07
N LEU A 84 15.70 1.20 1.86
CA LEU A 84 14.45 0.56 1.46
C LEU A 84 14.42 0.16 -0.01
N PHE A 85 15.36 0.60 -0.84
CA PHE A 85 15.52 0.09 -2.21
C PHE A 85 16.13 -1.32 -2.16
N ASN A 86 15.33 -2.27 -1.73
CA ASN A 86 15.77 -3.63 -1.40
C ASN A 86 14.65 -4.63 -1.66
N SER A 87 14.94 -5.73 -2.36
CA SER A 87 13.95 -6.77 -2.69
C SER A 87 13.31 -7.41 -1.46
N SER A 88 14.07 -7.57 -0.36
CA SER A 88 13.50 -8.11 0.89
C SER A 88 12.49 -7.16 1.53
N TRP A 89 12.62 -5.84 1.30
CA TRP A 89 11.67 -4.83 1.73
C TRP A 89 10.42 -4.83 0.84
N PHE A 90 10.60 -4.84 -0.48
CA PHE A 90 9.47 -4.86 -1.42
C PHE A 90 8.53 -6.05 -1.17
N ASN A 91 9.07 -7.21 -0.83
CA ASN A 91 8.28 -8.41 -0.51
C ASN A 91 7.44 -8.27 0.78
N LYS A 92 7.74 -7.28 1.63
CA LYS A 92 6.97 -7.02 2.86
C LYS A 92 5.82 -6.05 2.65
N ILE A 93 5.75 -5.39 1.49
CA ILE A 93 4.80 -4.31 1.25
C ILE A 93 3.72 -4.75 0.24
N GLY A 94 2.47 -4.54 0.63
CA GLY A 94 1.34 -4.48 -0.28
C GLY A 94 0.96 -3.01 -0.48
N TYR A 95 0.95 -2.56 -1.72
CA TYR A 95 0.58 -1.19 -2.05
C TYR A 95 -0.71 -1.14 -2.86
N VAL A 96 -1.65 -0.33 -2.39
CA VAL A 96 -2.92 -0.03 -3.06
C VAL A 96 -2.88 1.43 -3.51
N PRO A 97 -2.64 1.69 -4.80
CA PRO A 97 -2.60 3.05 -5.32
C PRO A 97 -3.99 3.69 -5.38
N GLN A 98 -4.04 5.02 -5.45
CA GLN A 98 -5.27 5.79 -5.59
C GLN A 98 -6.11 5.34 -6.81
N ARG A 99 -5.45 5.04 -7.93
CA ARG A 99 -6.10 4.54 -9.15
C ARG A 99 -5.65 3.12 -9.44
N ILE A 100 -6.61 2.21 -9.47
CA ILE A 100 -6.37 0.81 -9.83
C ILE A 100 -6.58 0.65 -11.34
N SER A 101 -5.59 0.04 -11.98
CA SER A 101 -5.68 -0.39 -13.37
C SER A 101 -5.81 -1.91 -13.42
N LEU A 102 -6.80 -2.40 -14.15
CA LEU A 102 -6.98 -3.82 -14.43
C LEU A 102 -6.57 -4.10 -15.88
N ASN A 103 -5.91 -5.23 -16.09
CA ASN A 103 -5.54 -5.71 -17.40
C ASN A 103 -6.58 -6.72 -17.93
N GLU A 104 -6.66 -6.84 -19.25
CA GLU A 104 -7.39 -7.94 -19.88
C GLU A 104 -6.82 -9.29 -19.42
N GLY A 105 -7.69 -10.27 -19.24
CA GLY A 105 -7.38 -11.58 -18.67
C GLY A 105 -8.39 -11.94 -17.58
N THR A 106 -8.06 -12.85 -16.72
CA THR A 106 -8.96 -13.31 -15.65
C THR A 106 -8.81 -12.48 -14.37
N ILE A 107 -9.78 -12.59 -13.47
CA ILE A 107 -9.71 -11.97 -12.14
C ILE A 107 -8.49 -12.50 -11.36
N LYS A 108 -8.22 -13.81 -11.43
CA LYS A 108 -7.06 -14.41 -10.74
C LYS A 108 -5.73 -13.85 -11.26
N GLU A 109 -5.60 -13.65 -12.58
CA GLU A 109 -4.40 -13.05 -13.17
C GLU A 109 -4.24 -11.58 -12.76
N ASN A 110 -5.34 -10.86 -12.58
CA ASN A 110 -5.31 -9.50 -12.06
C ASN A 110 -4.93 -9.43 -10.58
N ILE A 111 -5.30 -10.42 -9.77
CA ILE A 111 -4.92 -10.48 -8.36
C ILE A 111 -3.48 -10.95 -8.20
N ALA A 112 -3.10 -12.06 -8.87
CA ALA A 112 -1.73 -12.59 -8.89
C ALA A 112 -0.87 -11.91 -9.97
N PHE A 113 -0.99 -10.60 -10.10
CA PHE A 113 -0.41 -9.80 -11.17
C PHE A 113 1.10 -10.05 -11.33
N GLY A 114 1.51 -10.32 -12.57
CA GLY A 114 2.92 -10.56 -12.92
C GLY A 114 3.40 -12.01 -12.74
N LEU A 115 2.54 -12.92 -12.28
CA LEU A 115 2.86 -14.33 -12.19
C LEU A 115 2.32 -15.10 -13.42
N PRO A 116 3.06 -16.10 -13.92
CA PRO A 116 2.54 -17.06 -14.90
C PRO A 116 1.36 -17.85 -14.31
N GLN A 117 0.41 -18.27 -15.14
CA GLN A 117 -0.79 -18.99 -14.67
C GLN A 117 -0.49 -20.24 -13.83
N ASN A 118 0.55 -20.99 -14.18
CA ASN A 118 0.98 -22.18 -13.48
C ASN A 118 1.64 -21.93 -12.12
N GLU A 119 1.95 -20.67 -11.79
CA GLU A 119 2.51 -20.26 -10.50
C GLU A 119 1.48 -19.59 -9.60
N ILE A 120 0.25 -19.41 -10.07
CA ILE A 120 -0.81 -18.79 -9.28
C ILE A 120 -1.30 -19.76 -8.21
N ASP A 121 -1.19 -19.34 -6.96
CA ASP A 121 -1.64 -20.08 -5.79
C ASP A 121 -3.10 -19.72 -5.48
N ASN A 122 -4.00 -20.69 -5.62
CA ASN A 122 -5.44 -20.50 -5.41
C ASN A 122 -5.78 -20.21 -3.93
N ASP A 123 -5.05 -20.77 -2.97
CA ASP A 123 -5.29 -20.50 -1.54
C ASP A 123 -4.98 -19.03 -1.21
N LYS A 124 -3.92 -18.48 -1.82
CA LYS A 124 -3.60 -17.05 -1.73
C LYS A 124 -4.67 -16.18 -2.37
N ILE A 125 -5.21 -16.58 -3.52
CA ILE A 125 -6.33 -15.89 -4.17
C ILE A 125 -7.55 -15.85 -3.25
N ASP A 126 -7.95 -17.00 -2.73
CA ASP A 126 -9.10 -17.14 -1.85
C ASP A 126 -8.97 -16.28 -0.59
N ARG A 127 -7.80 -16.31 0.03
CA ARG A 127 -7.49 -15.47 1.19
C ARG A 127 -7.59 -13.98 0.84
N ALA A 128 -6.98 -13.56 -0.26
CA ALA A 128 -6.99 -12.16 -0.70
C ALA A 128 -8.41 -11.67 -1.00
N LEU A 129 -9.23 -12.49 -1.65
CA LEU A 129 -10.64 -12.19 -1.93
C LEU A 129 -11.49 -12.05 -0.66
N LYS A 130 -11.28 -12.91 0.33
CA LYS A 130 -11.96 -12.81 1.63
C LYS A 130 -11.59 -11.53 2.36
N LEU A 131 -10.30 -11.21 2.44
CA LEU A 131 -9.80 -10.01 3.10
C LEU A 131 -10.25 -8.71 2.40
N SER A 132 -10.35 -8.71 1.06
CA SER A 132 -10.83 -7.56 0.28
C SER A 132 -12.36 -7.48 0.18
N GLN A 133 -13.11 -8.38 0.85
CA GLN A 133 -14.60 -8.44 0.80
C GLN A 133 -15.15 -8.67 -0.63
N LEU A 134 -14.40 -9.35 -1.48
CA LEU A 134 -14.83 -9.67 -2.85
C LEU A 134 -15.34 -11.09 -3.03
N TRP A 135 -15.09 -11.99 -2.10
CA TRP A 135 -15.37 -13.41 -2.25
C TRP A 135 -16.78 -13.71 -2.78
N GLN A 136 -17.82 -13.19 -2.11
CA GLN A 136 -19.21 -13.47 -2.48
C GLN A 136 -19.54 -12.93 -3.87
N PHE A 137 -19.08 -11.71 -4.19
CA PHE A 137 -19.29 -11.13 -5.51
C PHE A 137 -18.62 -11.97 -6.61
N ILE A 138 -17.36 -12.38 -6.42
CA ILE A 138 -16.63 -13.16 -7.42
C ILE A 138 -17.31 -14.51 -7.67
N GLN A 139 -17.82 -15.17 -6.61
CA GLN A 139 -18.61 -16.40 -6.78
C GLN A 139 -19.89 -16.16 -7.60
N SER A 140 -20.55 -15.02 -7.41
CA SER A 140 -21.80 -14.69 -8.13
C SER A 140 -21.62 -14.41 -9.62
N VAL A 141 -20.42 -14.04 -10.06
CA VAL A 141 -20.12 -13.71 -11.47
C VAL A 141 -19.39 -14.82 -12.23
N GLY A 142 -19.24 -16.01 -11.62
CA GLY A 142 -18.62 -17.17 -12.30
C GLY A 142 -17.25 -17.56 -11.78
N GLY A 143 -16.79 -16.95 -10.67
CA GLY A 143 -15.53 -17.30 -10.02
C GLY A 143 -14.33 -16.50 -10.51
N VAL A 144 -13.15 -16.94 -10.10
CA VAL A 144 -11.88 -16.24 -10.34
C VAL A 144 -11.38 -16.30 -11.77
N ASP A 145 -11.93 -17.22 -12.58
CA ASP A 145 -11.63 -17.36 -14.00
C ASP A 145 -12.50 -16.44 -14.88
N THR A 146 -13.36 -15.63 -14.30
CA THR A 146 -14.17 -14.63 -15.02
C THR A 146 -13.27 -13.61 -15.69
N ASP A 147 -13.56 -13.33 -16.98
CA ASP A 147 -12.81 -12.39 -17.78
C ASP A 147 -12.96 -10.93 -17.28
N VAL A 148 -11.84 -10.25 -17.19
CA VAL A 148 -11.74 -8.81 -17.03
C VAL A 148 -11.62 -8.18 -18.41
N LYS A 149 -12.63 -7.42 -18.83
CA LYS A 149 -12.60 -6.68 -20.09
C LYS A 149 -11.69 -5.47 -19.98
N GLU A 150 -11.36 -4.89 -21.14
CA GLU A 150 -10.51 -3.71 -21.24
C GLU A 150 -10.75 -2.69 -20.10
N LEU A 151 -9.71 -2.38 -19.34
CA LEU A 151 -9.74 -1.48 -18.18
C LEU A 151 -10.80 -1.81 -17.11
N GLY A 152 -11.27 -3.06 -17.06
CA GLY A 152 -12.27 -3.47 -16.06
C GLY A 152 -13.67 -2.92 -16.31
N LYS A 153 -14.05 -2.59 -17.54
CA LYS A 153 -15.37 -1.98 -17.90
C LYS A 153 -16.58 -2.78 -17.42
N ASN A 154 -16.39 -4.06 -17.12
CA ASN A 154 -17.46 -4.94 -16.61
C ASN A 154 -17.56 -4.94 -15.07
N PHE A 155 -16.77 -4.09 -14.38
CA PHE A 155 -16.79 -3.96 -12.92
C PHE A 155 -17.11 -2.52 -12.50
N SER A 156 -17.78 -2.36 -11.37
CA SER A 156 -17.95 -1.04 -10.75
C SER A 156 -16.63 -0.50 -10.18
N GLY A 157 -16.50 0.81 -9.99
CA GLY A 157 -15.33 1.42 -9.38
C GLY A 157 -14.95 0.79 -8.04
N GLY A 158 -15.95 0.47 -7.20
CA GLY A 158 -15.73 -0.21 -5.92
C GLY A 158 -15.24 -1.65 -6.06
N GLN A 159 -15.67 -2.37 -7.11
CA GLN A 159 -15.17 -3.71 -7.39
C GLN A 159 -13.72 -3.68 -7.88
N ILE A 160 -13.39 -2.74 -8.78
CA ILE A 160 -12.01 -2.50 -9.24
C ILE A 160 -11.11 -2.18 -8.05
N GLN A 161 -11.53 -1.28 -7.17
CA GLN A 161 -10.78 -0.91 -5.98
C GLN A 161 -10.49 -2.12 -5.09
N ARG A 162 -11.50 -2.96 -4.84
CA ARG A 162 -11.34 -4.17 -4.02
C ARG A 162 -10.48 -5.24 -4.70
N ILE A 163 -10.49 -5.35 -6.05
CA ILE A 163 -9.56 -6.23 -6.79
C ILE A 163 -8.12 -5.72 -6.58
N GLY A 164 -7.88 -4.40 -6.62
CA GLY A 164 -6.56 -3.82 -6.31
C GLY A 164 -6.09 -4.12 -4.89
N ILE A 165 -7.01 -4.10 -3.91
CA ILE A 165 -6.70 -4.50 -2.53
C ILE A 165 -6.38 -6.00 -2.44
N ALA A 166 -7.14 -6.86 -3.13
CA ALA A 166 -6.84 -8.29 -3.20
C ALA A 166 -5.45 -8.53 -3.80
N ARG A 167 -5.10 -7.82 -4.88
CA ARG A 167 -3.75 -7.83 -5.48
C ARG A 167 -2.67 -7.49 -4.46
N ALA A 168 -2.84 -6.41 -3.71
CA ALA A 168 -1.88 -5.99 -2.69
C ALA A 168 -1.73 -7.02 -1.56
N LEU A 169 -2.79 -7.77 -1.25
CA LEU A 169 -2.82 -8.77 -0.17
C LEU A 169 -2.40 -10.18 -0.61
N TYR A 170 -2.27 -10.44 -1.92
CA TYR A 170 -1.99 -11.78 -2.47
C TYR A 170 -0.76 -12.44 -1.85
N ASN A 171 0.35 -11.72 -1.76
CA ASN A 171 1.60 -12.21 -1.19
C ASN A 171 1.67 -12.11 0.34
N ASN A 172 0.55 -11.85 1.00
CA ASN A 172 0.46 -11.74 2.45
C ASN A 172 1.50 -10.76 3.07
N PRO A 173 1.58 -9.52 2.61
CA PRO A 173 2.59 -8.56 3.06
C PRO A 173 2.49 -8.31 4.57
N GLU A 174 3.61 -7.90 5.20
CA GLU A 174 3.63 -7.46 6.60
C GLU A 174 3.08 -6.03 6.75
N ILE A 175 3.23 -5.21 5.70
CA ILE A 175 2.84 -3.80 5.66
C ILE A 175 1.87 -3.60 4.50
N LEU A 176 0.71 -2.98 4.76
CA LEU A 176 -0.25 -2.58 3.74
C LEU A 176 -0.31 -1.06 3.68
N ILE A 177 0.03 -0.49 2.54
CA ILE A 177 -0.08 0.95 2.28
C ILE A 177 -1.29 1.19 1.38
N MET A 178 -2.22 2.02 1.82
CA MET A 178 -3.46 2.34 1.13
C MET A 178 -3.50 3.84 0.80
N ASP A 179 -3.33 4.17 -0.48
CA ASP A 179 -3.30 5.55 -0.94
C ASP A 179 -4.68 5.95 -1.49
N GLU A 180 -5.41 6.77 -0.71
CA GLU A 180 -6.78 7.26 -1.01
C GLU A 180 -7.74 6.15 -1.51
N SER A 181 -7.58 4.94 -1.01
CA SER A 181 -8.24 3.73 -1.53
C SER A 181 -9.74 3.64 -1.24
N THR A 182 -10.32 4.57 -0.49
CA THR A 182 -11.77 4.67 -0.20
C THR A 182 -12.47 5.78 -0.97
N SER A 183 -11.75 6.69 -1.62
CA SER A 183 -12.29 7.91 -2.23
C SER A 183 -13.32 7.67 -3.36
N ASN A 184 -13.24 6.51 -4.04
CA ASN A 184 -14.13 6.14 -5.14
C ASN A 184 -15.21 5.13 -4.73
N LEU A 185 -15.38 4.88 -3.43
CA LEU A 185 -16.37 3.94 -2.89
C LEU A 185 -17.61 4.68 -2.38
N ASP A 186 -18.78 4.05 -2.54
CA ASP A 186 -19.96 4.48 -1.77
C ASP A 186 -19.73 4.27 -0.26
N LYS A 187 -20.48 5.01 0.56
CA LYS A 187 -20.30 5.03 2.02
C LYS A 187 -20.41 3.66 2.68
N GLU A 188 -21.31 2.78 2.21
CA GLU A 188 -21.49 1.45 2.80
C GLU A 188 -20.32 0.53 2.45
N THR A 189 -19.91 0.55 1.19
CA THR A 189 -18.74 -0.20 0.72
C THR A 189 -17.47 0.27 1.42
N ALA A 190 -17.27 1.59 1.56
CA ALA A 190 -16.13 2.15 2.30
C ALA A 190 -16.10 1.67 3.75
N LYS A 191 -17.23 1.75 4.48
CA LYS A 191 -17.34 1.25 5.86
C LYS A 191 -17.07 -0.24 5.97
N SER A 192 -17.60 -1.05 5.05
CA SER A 192 -17.35 -2.50 5.02
C SER A 192 -15.88 -2.82 4.81
N LEU A 193 -15.23 -2.13 3.86
CA LEU A 193 -13.81 -2.26 3.61
C LEU A 193 -12.98 -1.87 4.84
N ILE A 194 -13.24 -0.70 5.42
CA ILE A 194 -12.57 -0.22 6.62
C ILE A 194 -12.72 -1.21 7.78
N LYS A 195 -13.89 -1.82 7.96
CA LYS A 195 -14.11 -2.86 8.96
C LYS A 195 -13.23 -4.08 8.71
N SER A 196 -13.07 -4.51 7.44
CA SER A 196 -12.16 -5.61 7.08
C SER A 196 -10.71 -5.27 7.34
N ILE A 197 -10.28 -4.07 6.97
CA ILE A 197 -8.93 -3.58 7.24
C ILE A 197 -8.67 -3.57 8.76
N LYS A 198 -9.64 -3.09 9.55
CA LYS A 198 -9.54 -3.13 11.01
C LYS A 198 -9.42 -4.56 11.57
N SER A 199 -10.04 -5.55 10.94
CA SER A 199 -9.99 -6.94 11.42
C SER A 199 -8.62 -7.59 11.27
N ILE A 200 -7.79 -7.12 10.34
CA ILE A 200 -6.43 -7.65 10.10
C ILE A 200 -5.32 -6.84 10.80
N ARG A 201 -5.67 -5.79 11.56
CA ARG A 201 -4.69 -4.90 12.22
C ARG A 201 -3.70 -5.62 13.13
N ASN A 202 -4.12 -6.70 13.80
CA ASN A 202 -3.23 -7.44 14.71
C ASN A 202 -2.18 -8.27 13.97
N GLU A 203 -2.37 -8.49 12.66
CA GLU A 203 -1.46 -9.27 11.81
C GLU A 203 -0.67 -8.39 10.84
N LYS A 204 -1.12 -7.15 10.62
CA LYS A 204 -0.59 -6.25 9.58
C LYS A 204 -0.31 -4.87 10.16
N THR A 205 0.77 -4.28 9.72
CA THR A 205 1.00 -2.83 9.87
C THR A 205 0.31 -2.14 8.71
N ILE A 206 -0.53 -1.15 8.99
CA ILE A 206 -1.35 -0.52 7.96
C ILE A 206 -1.08 0.97 7.94
N ILE A 207 -0.83 1.51 6.74
CA ILE A 207 -0.63 2.94 6.52
C ILE A 207 -1.76 3.40 5.61
N ILE A 208 -2.57 4.34 6.08
CA ILE A 208 -3.69 4.89 5.33
C ILE A 208 -3.40 6.35 4.99
N ILE A 209 -3.30 6.64 3.70
CA ILE A 209 -3.28 8.01 3.21
C ILE A 209 -4.72 8.37 2.84
N SER A 210 -5.31 9.30 3.56
CA SER A 210 -6.70 9.70 3.32
C SER A 210 -6.96 11.10 3.85
N HIS A 211 -7.97 11.74 3.29
CA HIS A 211 -8.62 12.93 3.83
C HIS A 211 -10.06 12.62 4.29
N ASP A 212 -10.49 11.36 4.18
CA ASP A 212 -11.81 10.89 4.60
C ASP A 212 -11.83 10.57 6.10
N GLU A 213 -12.75 11.20 6.83
CA GLU A 213 -12.90 11.04 8.28
C GLU A 213 -13.11 9.59 8.71
N THR A 214 -13.92 8.83 7.94
CA THR A 214 -14.21 7.42 8.25
C THR A 214 -12.95 6.55 8.25
N SER A 215 -12.02 6.83 7.33
CA SER A 215 -10.75 6.12 7.23
C SER A 215 -9.80 6.50 8.36
N ILE A 216 -9.87 7.75 8.83
CA ILE A 216 -9.01 8.27 9.89
C ILE A 216 -9.48 7.82 11.27
N GLU A 217 -10.77 7.65 11.49
CA GLU A 217 -11.33 7.18 12.77
C GLU A 217 -10.80 5.81 13.23
N ILE A 218 -10.35 4.96 12.33
CA ILE A 218 -9.79 3.65 12.67
C ILE A 218 -8.29 3.68 12.97
N CYS A 219 -7.62 4.80 12.72
CA CYS A 219 -6.18 4.93 12.90
C CYS A 219 -5.82 5.03 14.38
N ASP A 220 -4.76 4.32 14.78
CA ASP A 220 -4.22 4.40 16.13
C ASP A 220 -3.40 5.69 16.33
N GLU A 221 -2.74 6.14 15.27
CA GLU A 221 -1.95 7.38 15.22
C GLU A 221 -2.19 8.09 13.88
N VAL A 222 -2.20 9.43 13.91
CA VAL A 222 -2.42 10.26 12.70
C VAL A 222 -1.36 11.35 12.61
N TYR A 223 -0.73 11.46 11.45
CA TYR A 223 0.25 12.50 11.13
C TYR A 223 -0.31 13.43 10.05
N ASN A 224 -0.25 14.73 10.30
CA ASN A 224 -0.66 15.76 9.34
C ASN A 224 0.57 16.38 8.68
N LEU A 225 0.67 16.23 7.35
CA LEU A 225 1.79 16.78 6.58
C LEU A 225 1.62 18.27 6.23
N ASP A 226 0.47 18.90 6.49
CA ASP A 226 0.26 20.32 6.17
C ASP A 226 1.17 21.25 7.00
N HIS A 227 1.61 20.80 8.17
CA HIS A 227 2.54 21.55 9.03
C HIS A 227 3.98 21.56 8.48
N ASN A 228 4.27 20.75 7.46
CA ASN A 228 5.58 20.69 6.80
C ASN A 228 5.66 21.61 5.56
N LEU A 229 4.57 22.27 5.20
CA LEU A 229 4.53 23.29 4.14
C LEU A 229 4.71 24.67 4.79
N LYS A 230 5.73 25.42 4.33
CA LYS A 230 5.87 26.86 4.62
C LYS A 230 5.17 27.68 3.56
#